data_06bfb53d35ed7d9dc9e81fc6ca481531
#
_entry.id   06bfb53d35ed7d9dc9e81fc6ca481531
#
_cell.length_a   1.000
_cell.length_b   1.000
_cell.length_c   1.000
_cell.angle_alpha   90.00
_cell.angle_beta   90.00
_cell.angle_gamma   90.00
#
_symmetry.space_group_name_H-M   'P 1'
#
loop_
_entity.id
_entity.type
_entity.pdbx_description
1 polymer ?
#
loop_
_entity_poly.entity_id
_entity_poly.type
_entity_poly.pdbx_seq_one_letter_code
_entity_poly.pdbx_strand_id
1 'polypeptide(L)'
;MTQASKIASDCVIPSSAVLSPDITMADRVVLAGEGIVICSGARLDAASVIGENVTVGQSAWVRAGAVVLKSVPPNAIVEGNPAQVVGYRNTSGSESADLSAPRHLDIHQFIDTPRPSQVPLGVGDSALYLMRKVTDARGSLTVGEVPTEVPFLPKRYFTVFDVPSVELRGEHAHKQCQQFLICLHGSCRVLLDDGAQRCEVTLDRPEMGVFMPEMIWGTQYRYSPDAVLLVFASRPYEAEDYLRTYDEFLAELERRNT
;
A
#
# COMPACT_ATOMS: atom_id res chain seq x y z
N MET A 1 -15.73 -20.97 8.37
CA MET A 1 -15.77 -22.05 7.34
C MET A 1 -14.78 -21.66 6.26
N THR A 2 -13.70 -22.42 6.07
CA THR A 2 -12.70 -22.17 5.02
C THR A 2 -13.36 -22.44 3.66
N GLN A 3 -13.40 -21.43 2.81
CA GLN A 3 -13.94 -21.58 1.45
C GLN A 3 -13.01 -22.51 0.66
N ALA A 4 -13.55 -23.55 0.01
CA ALA A 4 -12.74 -24.45 -0.81
C ALA A 4 -12.22 -23.73 -2.06
N SER A 5 -11.00 -24.08 -2.51
CA SER A 5 -10.43 -23.56 -3.75
C SER A 5 -11.38 -23.76 -4.94
N LYS A 6 -11.47 -22.73 -5.79
CA LYS A 6 -12.18 -22.77 -7.06
C LYS A 6 -11.15 -22.67 -8.20
N ILE A 7 -10.72 -23.81 -8.73
CA ILE A 7 -9.72 -23.87 -9.79
C ILE A 7 -10.39 -24.46 -11.04
N ALA A 8 -10.35 -23.71 -12.14
CA ALA A 8 -10.87 -24.20 -13.43
C ALA A 8 -9.99 -25.35 -13.97
N SER A 9 -10.63 -26.28 -14.68
CA SER A 9 -10.00 -27.53 -15.11
C SER A 9 -8.94 -27.36 -16.23
N ASP A 10 -8.92 -26.24 -16.90
CA ASP A 10 -8.00 -25.90 -18.00
C ASP A 10 -6.80 -25.03 -17.57
N CYS A 11 -6.58 -24.91 -16.27
CA CYS A 11 -5.40 -24.29 -15.72
C CYS A 11 -4.17 -25.17 -15.87
N VAL A 12 -3.01 -24.55 -16.19
CA VAL A 12 -1.72 -25.23 -16.23
C VAL A 12 -1.00 -24.99 -14.91
N ILE A 13 -0.84 -26.04 -14.10
CA ILE A 13 -0.27 -25.96 -12.76
C ILE A 13 0.89 -26.95 -12.65
N PRO A 14 2.14 -26.50 -12.46
CA PRO A 14 3.26 -27.39 -12.21
C PRO A 14 3.14 -28.06 -10.83
N SER A 15 3.63 -29.30 -10.72
CA SER A 15 3.59 -30.07 -9.47
C SER A 15 4.38 -29.44 -8.32
N SER A 16 5.30 -28.51 -8.62
CA SER A 16 6.11 -27.76 -7.65
C SER A 16 5.40 -26.50 -7.10
N ALA A 17 4.25 -26.11 -7.66
CA ALA A 17 3.53 -24.92 -7.19
C ALA A 17 2.90 -25.18 -5.81
N VAL A 18 3.06 -24.20 -4.91
CA VAL A 18 2.42 -24.21 -3.59
C VAL A 18 1.15 -23.38 -3.65
N LEU A 19 0.01 -24.03 -3.43
CA LEU A 19 -1.30 -23.40 -3.50
C LEU A 19 -2.02 -23.46 -2.15
N SER A 20 -2.49 -22.33 -1.66
CA SER A 20 -3.35 -22.29 -0.46
C SER A 20 -4.75 -22.84 -0.75
N PRO A 21 -5.48 -23.35 0.26
CA PRO A 21 -6.72 -24.11 0.07
C PRO A 21 -7.96 -23.26 -0.31
N ASP A 22 -7.88 -21.94 -0.35
CA ASP A 22 -9.00 -21.01 -0.54
C ASP A 22 -8.80 -20.03 -1.71
N ILE A 23 -7.96 -20.40 -2.67
CA ILE A 23 -7.68 -19.59 -3.85
C ILE A 23 -8.75 -19.74 -4.94
N THR A 24 -8.80 -18.74 -5.83
CA THR A 24 -9.64 -18.79 -7.03
C THR A 24 -8.77 -18.64 -8.28
N MET A 25 -8.84 -19.61 -9.20
CA MET A 25 -8.19 -19.55 -10.50
C MET A 25 -9.24 -19.76 -11.60
N ALA A 26 -9.44 -18.75 -12.42
CA ALA A 26 -10.35 -18.78 -13.56
C ALA A 26 -9.74 -19.56 -14.75
N ASP A 27 -10.47 -19.63 -15.85
CA ASP A 27 -10.08 -20.41 -17.02
C ASP A 27 -8.72 -20.00 -17.61
N ARG A 28 -7.94 -20.98 -18.06
CA ARG A 28 -6.69 -20.81 -18.79
C ARG A 28 -5.60 -20.04 -18.04
N VAL A 29 -5.61 -20.07 -16.71
CA VAL A 29 -4.49 -19.56 -15.90
C VAL A 29 -3.28 -20.48 -16.08
N VAL A 30 -2.10 -19.88 -16.28
CA VAL A 30 -0.84 -20.61 -16.46
C VAL A 30 0.13 -20.23 -15.35
N LEU A 31 0.55 -21.20 -14.56
CA LEU A 31 1.69 -21.09 -13.66
C LEU A 31 2.91 -21.61 -14.40
N ALA A 32 3.80 -20.69 -14.83
CA ALA A 32 4.89 -20.97 -15.76
C ALA A 32 6.24 -21.02 -15.03
N GLY A 33 6.66 -22.22 -14.64
CA GLY A 33 7.97 -22.46 -14.01
C GLY A 33 7.87 -23.02 -12.59
N GLU A 34 8.97 -22.95 -11.86
CA GLU A 34 9.09 -23.46 -10.50
C GLU A 34 9.05 -22.32 -9.46
N GLY A 35 8.97 -22.67 -8.17
CA GLY A 35 9.01 -21.70 -7.06
C GLY A 35 7.81 -20.77 -6.95
N ILE A 36 6.66 -21.14 -7.54
CA ILE A 36 5.45 -20.34 -7.51
C ILE A 36 4.65 -20.64 -6.25
N VAL A 37 4.27 -19.56 -5.54
CA VAL A 37 3.44 -19.63 -4.33
C VAL A 37 2.20 -18.77 -4.53
N ILE A 38 1.01 -19.36 -4.35
CA ILE A 38 -0.26 -18.64 -4.37
C ILE A 38 -0.87 -18.68 -2.96
N CYS A 39 -0.88 -17.52 -2.32
CA CYS A 39 -1.33 -17.38 -0.93
C CYS A 39 -2.85 -17.35 -0.78
N SER A 40 -3.31 -17.50 0.48
CA SER A 40 -4.71 -17.52 0.89
C SER A 40 -5.54 -16.37 0.30
N GLY A 41 -6.75 -16.67 -0.16
CA GLY A 41 -7.69 -15.67 -0.71
C GLY A 41 -7.27 -15.04 -2.03
N ALA A 42 -6.13 -15.43 -2.62
CA ALA A 42 -5.70 -14.89 -3.90
C ALA A 42 -6.65 -15.27 -5.04
N ARG A 43 -6.82 -14.33 -5.97
CA ARG A 43 -7.68 -14.51 -7.15
C ARG A 43 -6.87 -14.28 -8.42
N LEU A 44 -6.88 -15.24 -9.31
CA LEU A 44 -6.27 -15.18 -10.64
C LEU A 44 -7.38 -15.25 -11.70
N ASP A 45 -7.56 -14.18 -12.44
CA ASP A 45 -8.55 -14.10 -13.51
C ASP A 45 -8.07 -14.81 -14.79
N ALA A 46 -8.97 -15.00 -15.72
CA ALA A 46 -8.77 -15.84 -16.90
C ALA A 46 -7.56 -15.42 -17.74
N ALA A 47 -6.83 -16.42 -18.26
CA ALA A 47 -5.67 -16.26 -19.12
C ALA A 47 -4.52 -15.44 -18.51
N SER A 48 -4.47 -15.31 -17.19
CA SER A 48 -3.29 -14.74 -16.53
C SER A 48 -2.14 -15.74 -16.51
N VAL A 49 -0.91 -15.22 -16.50
CA VAL A 49 0.32 -16.01 -16.49
C VAL A 49 1.15 -15.58 -15.28
N ILE A 50 1.55 -16.55 -14.46
CA ILE A 50 2.44 -16.33 -13.33
C ILE A 50 3.80 -16.93 -13.64
N GLY A 51 4.84 -16.10 -13.62
CA GLY A 51 6.21 -16.51 -13.90
C GLY A 51 6.87 -17.29 -12.75
N GLU A 52 8.06 -17.79 -13.01
CA GLU A 52 8.86 -18.55 -12.03
C GLU A 52 9.26 -17.70 -10.81
N ASN A 53 9.39 -18.34 -9.66
CA ASN A 53 9.80 -17.72 -8.38
C ASN A 53 8.89 -16.56 -7.92
N VAL A 54 7.65 -16.54 -8.39
CA VAL A 54 6.66 -15.50 -8.02
C VAL A 54 5.79 -15.97 -6.87
N THR A 55 5.67 -15.13 -5.85
CA THR A 55 4.66 -15.26 -4.80
C THR A 55 3.50 -14.30 -5.11
N VAL A 56 2.29 -14.82 -5.23
CA VAL A 56 1.06 -14.03 -5.24
C VAL A 56 0.56 -13.93 -3.82
N GLY A 57 0.66 -12.74 -3.25
CA GLY A 57 0.36 -12.47 -1.84
C GLY A 57 -1.09 -12.70 -1.45
N GLN A 58 -1.33 -12.78 -0.14
CA GLN A 58 -2.65 -13.00 0.43
C GLN A 58 -3.69 -12.03 -0.13
N SER A 59 -4.85 -12.57 -0.53
CA SER A 59 -5.95 -11.78 -1.09
C SER A 59 -5.60 -10.91 -2.29
N ALA A 60 -4.45 -11.10 -2.93
CA ALA A 60 -4.10 -10.37 -4.15
C ALA A 60 -5.02 -10.76 -5.32
N TRP A 61 -5.18 -9.86 -6.25
CA TRP A 61 -6.01 -10.06 -7.44
C TRP A 61 -5.20 -9.82 -8.71
N VAL A 62 -4.97 -10.90 -9.45
CA VAL A 62 -4.35 -10.86 -10.77
C VAL A 62 -5.46 -10.76 -11.82
N ARG A 63 -5.50 -9.65 -12.54
CA ARG A 63 -6.50 -9.37 -13.58
C ARG A 63 -6.32 -10.29 -14.80
N ALA A 64 -7.38 -10.42 -15.58
CA ALA A 64 -7.39 -11.25 -16.78
C ALA A 64 -6.28 -10.84 -17.77
N GLY A 65 -5.56 -11.84 -18.29
CA GLY A 65 -4.47 -11.64 -19.25
C GLY A 65 -3.20 -11.00 -18.70
N ALA A 66 -3.12 -10.76 -17.41
CA ALA A 66 -1.91 -10.20 -16.78
C ALA A 66 -0.75 -11.21 -16.82
N VAL A 67 0.47 -10.71 -17.09
CA VAL A 67 1.71 -11.49 -17.05
C VAL A 67 2.56 -11.04 -15.87
N VAL A 68 2.56 -11.85 -14.81
CA VAL A 68 3.18 -11.53 -13.52
C VAL A 68 4.60 -12.08 -13.48
N LEU A 69 5.58 -11.22 -13.47
CA LEU A 69 7.01 -11.56 -13.47
C LEU A 69 7.74 -11.20 -12.16
N LYS A 70 7.03 -10.55 -11.23
CA LYS A 70 7.52 -10.21 -9.89
C LYS A 70 6.46 -10.58 -8.86
N SER A 71 6.87 -10.85 -7.64
CA SER A 71 5.92 -11.15 -6.55
C SER A 71 4.92 -10.03 -6.35
N VAL A 72 3.67 -10.43 -6.10
CA VAL A 72 2.53 -9.52 -5.93
C VAL A 72 2.30 -9.30 -4.44
N PRO A 73 2.28 -8.06 -3.96
CA PRO A 73 2.01 -7.77 -2.55
C PRO A 73 0.65 -8.28 -2.09
N PRO A 74 0.47 -8.53 -0.78
CA PRO A 74 -0.84 -8.83 -0.22
C PRO A 74 -1.87 -7.76 -0.59
N ASN A 75 -3.08 -8.22 -0.95
CA ASN A 75 -4.22 -7.37 -1.31
C ASN A 75 -4.04 -6.50 -2.57
N ALA A 76 -2.91 -6.58 -3.25
CA ALA A 76 -2.67 -5.80 -4.46
C ALA A 76 -3.53 -6.30 -5.63
N ILE A 77 -3.93 -5.37 -6.48
CA ILE A 77 -4.56 -5.63 -7.77
C ILE A 77 -3.52 -5.36 -8.85
N VAL A 78 -3.22 -6.37 -9.67
CA VAL A 78 -2.24 -6.25 -10.74
C VAL A 78 -2.85 -6.53 -12.10
N GLU A 79 -2.41 -5.76 -13.12
CA GLU A 79 -2.84 -5.93 -14.51
C GLU A 79 -1.73 -5.57 -15.51
N GLY A 80 -1.87 -6.04 -16.74
CA GLY A 80 -0.96 -5.73 -17.86
C GLY A 80 0.12 -6.78 -18.12
N ASN A 81 0.97 -6.50 -19.12
CA ASN A 81 2.10 -7.34 -19.53
C ASN A 81 3.33 -6.44 -19.81
N PRO A 82 4.35 -6.43 -18.94
CA PRO A 82 4.37 -7.06 -17.62
C PRO A 82 3.34 -6.46 -16.65
N ALA A 83 2.86 -7.26 -15.68
CA ALA A 83 1.86 -6.82 -14.71
C ALA A 83 2.41 -5.76 -13.76
N GLN A 84 1.57 -4.76 -13.47
CA GLN A 84 1.86 -3.66 -12.54
C GLN A 84 0.76 -3.54 -11.50
N VAL A 85 1.10 -3.05 -10.31
CA VAL A 85 0.11 -2.76 -9.28
C VAL A 85 -0.72 -1.56 -9.70
N VAL A 86 -2.02 -1.76 -9.87
CA VAL A 86 -2.98 -0.71 -10.26
C VAL A 86 -3.85 -0.24 -9.11
N GLY A 87 -3.86 -0.97 -8.00
CA GLY A 87 -4.59 -0.64 -6.79
C GLY A 87 -4.49 -1.76 -5.76
N TYR A 88 -5.29 -1.63 -4.70
CA TYR A 88 -5.39 -2.61 -3.62
C TYR A 88 -6.85 -2.92 -3.31
N ARG A 89 -7.11 -4.10 -2.75
CA ARG A 89 -8.45 -4.53 -2.31
C ARG A 89 -8.77 -3.99 -0.93
N ASN A 90 -10.02 -3.62 -0.67
CA ASN A 90 -10.52 -3.37 0.67
C ASN A 90 -10.93 -4.69 1.32
N THR A 91 -10.44 -4.98 2.52
CA THR A 91 -10.69 -6.26 3.22
C THR A 91 -11.73 -6.17 4.33
N SER A 92 -12.65 -5.22 4.32
CA SER A 92 -13.75 -5.27 5.28
C SER A 92 -14.54 -6.59 5.13
N GLY A 93 -14.45 -7.43 6.17
CA GLY A 93 -14.83 -8.84 6.17
C GLY A 93 -16.32 -9.14 6.07
N SER A 94 -17.00 -8.73 5.01
CA SER A 94 -18.31 -9.25 4.65
C SER A 94 -18.23 -9.98 3.31
N GLU A 95 -18.77 -11.19 3.26
CA GLU A 95 -18.84 -12.06 2.06
C GLU A 95 -19.57 -11.44 0.86
N SER A 96 -20.15 -10.27 1.00
CA SER A 96 -20.81 -9.48 -0.04
C SER A 96 -20.13 -8.13 -0.31
N ALA A 97 -18.98 -7.85 0.29
CA ALA A 97 -18.27 -6.62 0.01
C ALA A 97 -17.79 -6.67 -1.44
N ASP A 98 -18.39 -5.82 -2.24
CA ASP A 98 -17.88 -5.34 -3.50
C ASP A 98 -16.34 -5.27 -3.41
N LEU A 99 -15.65 -5.86 -4.39
CA LEU A 99 -14.20 -5.84 -4.51
C LEU A 99 -13.70 -4.42 -4.80
N SER A 100 -14.31 -3.42 -4.13
CA SER A 100 -14.02 -2.02 -4.30
C SER A 100 -12.58 -1.74 -3.90
N ALA A 101 -11.96 -0.86 -4.67
CA ALA A 101 -10.67 -0.27 -4.37
C ALA A 101 -10.65 0.28 -2.92
N PRO A 102 -9.48 0.42 -2.28
CA PRO A 102 -9.37 1.16 -1.02
C PRO A 102 -10.04 2.51 -1.16
N ARG A 103 -10.59 3.03 -0.07
CA ARG A 103 -11.14 4.37 -0.08
C ARG A 103 -10.07 5.34 -0.55
N HIS A 104 -10.24 5.88 -1.76
CA HIS A 104 -9.34 6.92 -2.27
C HIS A 104 -9.78 8.27 -1.74
N LEU A 105 -8.87 8.95 -1.00
CA LEU A 105 -9.10 10.31 -0.56
C LEU A 105 -8.52 11.28 -1.60
N ASP A 106 -9.41 12.03 -2.25
CA ASP A 106 -9.00 13.14 -3.12
C ASP A 106 -8.62 14.33 -2.23
N ILE A 107 -7.32 14.64 -2.15
CA ILE A 107 -6.82 15.77 -1.35
C ILE A 107 -7.23 17.13 -1.92
N HIS A 108 -7.61 17.21 -3.19
CA HIS A 108 -8.00 18.46 -3.81
C HIS A 108 -9.30 19.03 -3.23
N GLN A 109 -10.18 18.20 -2.65
CA GLN A 109 -11.36 18.66 -1.94
C GLN A 109 -11.05 19.51 -0.70
N PHE A 110 -9.79 19.50 -0.21
CA PHE A 110 -9.35 20.24 0.98
C PHE A 110 -8.51 21.49 0.64
N ILE A 111 -8.45 21.91 -0.62
CA ILE A 111 -7.60 23.06 -1.02
C ILE A 111 -8.00 24.33 -0.27
N ASP A 112 -9.30 24.59 -0.12
CA ASP A 112 -9.86 25.77 0.52
C ASP A 112 -10.11 25.57 2.05
N THR A 113 -9.74 24.43 2.60
CA THR A 113 -9.91 24.18 4.03
C THR A 113 -8.97 25.07 4.84
N PRO A 114 -9.45 25.69 5.96
CA PRO A 114 -8.62 26.49 6.84
C PRO A 114 -7.36 25.73 7.30
N ARG A 115 -6.22 26.45 7.39
CA ARG A 115 -4.92 25.86 7.76
C ARG A 115 -4.32 26.55 8.99
N PRO A 116 -3.66 25.84 9.91
CA PRO A 116 -3.45 24.40 9.88
C PRO A 116 -4.71 23.60 10.26
N SER A 117 -4.89 22.40 9.71
CA SER A 117 -5.98 21.50 10.10
C SER A 117 -5.61 20.05 9.80
N GLN A 118 -6.43 19.11 10.29
CA GLN A 118 -6.23 17.68 10.15
C GLN A 118 -7.53 17.02 9.68
N VAL A 119 -7.40 16.03 8.81
CA VAL A 119 -8.51 15.22 8.28
C VAL A 119 -8.24 13.76 8.59
N PRO A 120 -9.05 13.10 9.44
CA PRO A 120 -8.89 11.68 9.74
C PRO A 120 -9.04 10.82 8.48
N LEU A 121 -8.13 9.84 8.31
CA LEU A 121 -8.15 8.93 7.17
C LEU A 121 -9.01 7.68 7.41
N GLY A 122 -9.43 7.43 8.66
CA GLY A 122 -10.25 6.26 9.03
C GLY A 122 -9.48 4.94 8.96
N VAL A 123 -8.16 5.00 9.10
CA VAL A 123 -7.24 3.86 9.18
C VAL A 123 -6.41 4.09 10.43
N GLY A 124 -6.72 3.41 11.53
CA GLY A 124 -6.19 3.76 12.84
C GLY A 124 -6.27 5.26 13.10
N ASP A 125 -5.26 5.82 13.75
CA ASP A 125 -5.15 7.27 14.02
C ASP A 125 -4.46 8.05 12.89
N SER A 126 -4.40 7.49 11.67
CA SER A 126 -3.81 8.16 10.52
C SER A 126 -4.61 9.39 10.10
N ALA A 127 -3.92 10.44 9.67
CA ALA A 127 -4.54 11.70 9.26
C ALA A 127 -3.79 12.39 8.12
N LEU A 128 -4.54 13.12 7.30
CA LEU A 128 -4.00 14.11 6.36
C LEU A 128 -3.86 15.44 7.11
N TYR A 129 -2.65 15.97 7.12
CA TYR A 129 -2.32 17.27 7.68
C TYR A 129 -2.31 18.33 6.58
N LEU A 130 -3.06 19.38 6.77
CA LEU A 130 -3.12 20.57 5.92
C LEU A 130 -2.25 21.65 6.57
N MET A 131 -1.01 21.77 6.11
CA MET A 131 -0.04 22.70 6.66
C MET A 131 -0.26 24.11 6.12
N ARG A 132 0.24 25.13 6.84
CA ARG A 132 0.17 26.52 6.37
C ARG A 132 0.90 26.70 5.06
N LYS A 133 0.31 27.48 4.19
CA LYS A 133 0.90 27.92 2.92
C LYS A 133 0.82 29.44 2.83
N VAL A 134 1.94 30.05 2.51
CA VAL A 134 2.04 31.49 2.25
C VAL A 134 2.46 31.68 0.80
N THR A 135 1.71 32.49 0.06
CA THR A 135 2.00 32.80 -1.35
C THR A 135 2.07 34.29 -1.55
N ASP A 136 3.16 34.79 -2.16
CA ASP A 136 3.34 36.18 -2.54
C ASP A 136 4.02 36.30 -3.93
N ALA A 137 4.42 37.50 -4.34
CA ALA A 137 5.05 37.73 -5.64
C ALA A 137 6.43 37.01 -5.82
N ARG A 138 7.01 36.48 -4.75
CA ARG A 138 8.28 35.73 -4.76
C ARG A 138 8.05 34.20 -4.86
N GLY A 139 6.80 33.73 -4.77
CA GLY A 139 6.44 32.32 -4.81
C GLY A 139 5.65 31.86 -3.57
N SER A 140 5.70 30.55 -3.32
CA SER A 140 4.99 29.94 -2.20
C SER A 140 5.96 29.26 -1.24
N LEU A 141 5.62 29.29 0.06
CA LEU A 141 6.26 28.50 1.08
C LEU A 141 5.20 27.75 1.91
N THR A 142 5.59 26.60 2.45
CA THR A 142 4.81 25.90 3.47
C THR A 142 5.64 25.76 4.74
N VAL A 143 4.95 25.66 5.88
CA VAL A 143 5.58 25.60 7.20
C VAL A 143 5.12 24.34 7.92
N GLY A 144 6.03 23.67 8.59
CA GLY A 144 5.76 22.50 9.43
C GLY A 144 6.25 22.74 10.86
N GLU A 145 5.44 23.40 11.70
CA GLU A 145 5.77 23.57 13.12
C GLU A 145 5.42 22.33 13.94
N VAL A 146 6.35 21.95 14.82
CA VAL A 146 6.16 20.85 15.78
C VAL A 146 5.55 21.42 17.07
N PRO A 147 4.50 20.83 17.64
CA PRO A 147 3.80 19.60 17.19
C PRO A 147 2.55 19.88 16.34
N THR A 148 2.30 21.11 15.91
CA THR A 148 1.01 21.52 15.32
C THR A 148 0.80 21.02 13.90
N GLU A 149 1.84 21.04 13.08
CA GLU A 149 1.78 20.69 11.65
C GLU A 149 2.65 19.46 11.32
N VAL A 150 3.68 19.21 12.16
CA VAL A 150 4.40 17.92 12.20
C VAL A 150 4.08 17.27 13.54
N PRO A 151 3.39 16.11 13.57
CA PRO A 151 2.72 15.60 14.78
C PRO A 151 3.66 15.10 15.89
N PHE A 152 4.95 15.01 15.64
CA PHE A 152 5.97 14.55 16.59
C PHE A 152 7.30 15.27 16.36
N LEU A 153 8.20 15.22 17.34
CA LEU A 153 9.58 15.69 17.20
C LEU A 153 10.38 14.69 16.36
N PRO A 154 10.78 15.04 15.12
CA PRO A 154 11.53 14.14 14.26
C PRO A 154 12.90 13.78 14.86
N LYS A 155 13.27 12.50 14.84
CA LYS A 155 14.60 12.02 15.18
C LYS A 155 15.42 11.68 13.95
N ARG A 156 14.77 11.49 12.81
CA ARG A 156 15.35 11.18 11.52
C ARG A 156 14.45 11.72 10.41
N TYR A 157 15.05 12.06 9.29
CA TYR A 157 14.34 12.18 8.03
C TYR A 157 15.06 11.37 6.95
N PHE A 158 14.36 11.06 5.89
CA PHE A 158 14.91 10.51 4.65
C PHE A 158 14.07 10.96 3.47
N THR A 159 14.67 10.94 2.29
CA THR A 159 13.99 11.27 1.04
C THR A 159 13.99 10.07 0.11
N VAL A 160 12.88 9.89 -0.59
CA VAL A 160 12.71 8.87 -1.63
C VAL A 160 12.54 9.60 -2.95
N PHE A 161 13.41 9.35 -3.90
CA PHE A 161 13.43 10.00 -5.21
C PHE A 161 14.02 9.07 -6.27
N ASP A 162 13.89 9.41 -7.54
CA ASP A 162 14.33 8.58 -8.68
C ASP A 162 13.72 7.16 -8.64
N VAL A 163 12.48 7.04 -8.15
CA VAL A 163 11.79 5.76 -8.09
C VAL A 163 11.17 5.46 -9.46
N PRO A 164 11.52 4.36 -10.12
CA PRO A 164 10.81 3.94 -11.32
C PRO A 164 9.31 3.80 -11.04
N SER A 165 8.45 4.30 -11.93
CA SER A 165 6.99 4.35 -11.73
C SER A 165 6.33 2.99 -11.46
N VAL A 166 7.01 1.91 -11.84
CA VAL A 166 6.57 0.51 -11.66
C VAL A 166 7.00 -0.10 -10.32
N GLU A 167 7.87 0.59 -9.57
CA GLU A 167 8.39 0.07 -8.31
C GLU A 167 7.54 0.52 -7.11
N LEU A 168 7.52 -0.34 -6.09
CA LEU A 168 6.90 -0.08 -4.80
C LEU A 168 7.96 0.32 -3.77
N ARG A 169 7.56 1.11 -2.79
CA ARG A 169 8.34 1.44 -1.60
C ARG A 169 7.48 1.23 -0.36
N GLY A 170 8.12 1.20 0.80
CA GLY A 170 7.43 0.87 2.04
C GLY A 170 7.26 -0.64 2.16
N GLU A 171 6.02 -1.13 2.06
CA GLU A 171 5.66 -2.54 2.29
C GLU A 171 6.14 -3.03 3.65
N HIS A 172 5.90 -2.22 4.67
CA HIS A 172 6.22 -2.55 6.06
C HIS A 172 5.34 -1.75 7.03
N ALA A 173 5.30 -2.21 8.26
CA ALA A 173 4.80 -1.44 9.39
C ALA A 173 5.90 -1.25 10.43
N HIS A 174 5.68 -0.33 11.34
CA HIS A 174 6.54 -0.08 12.50
C HIS A 174 5.80 -0.42 13.80
N LYS A 175 6.51 -1.04 14.74
CA LYS A 175 5.95 -1.36 16.06
C LYS A 175 5.77 -0.12 16.93
N GLN A 176 6.63 0.88 16.78
CA GLN A 176 6.68 2.07 17.64
C GLN A 176 7.00 3.37 16.87
N CYS A 177 7.65 3.30 15.72
CA CYS A 177 8.02 4.48 14.96
C CYS A 177 6.80 5.04 14.22
N GLN A 178 6.58 6.34 14.37
CA GLN A 178 5.61 7.11 13.61
C GLN A 178 6.32 7.76 12.43
N GLN A 179 5.60 7.94 11.34
CA GLN A 179 6.11 8.61 10.14
C GLN A 179 5.19 9.74 9.70
N PHE A 180 5.78 10.76 9.09
CA PHE A 180 5.05 11.85 8.46
C PHE A 180 5.61 12.07 7.05
N LEU A 181 4.77 11.88 6.05
CA LEU A 181 5.12 11.80 4.64
C LEU A 181 4.65 13.05 3.90
N ILE A 182 5.54 13.72 3.16
CA ILE A 182 5.23 14.90 2.35
C ILE A 182 5.82 14.71 0.96
N CYS A 183 5.02 14.80 -0.10
CA CYS A 183 5.55 14.86 -1.47
C CYS A 183 5.95 16.31 -1.79
N LEU A 184 7.25 16.55 -1.82
CA LEU A 184 7.81 17.88 -2.05
C LEU A 184 7.73 18.32 -3.51
N HIS A 185 7.77 17.37 -4.44
CA HIS A 185 7.69 17.58 -5.89
C HIS A 185 7.09 16.35 -6.57
N GLY A 186 6.44 16.55 -7.71
CA GLY A 186 5.76 15.48 -8.41
C GLY A 186 4.59 14.90 -7.61
N SER A 187 4.39 13.59 -7.71
CA SER A 187 3.31 12.90 -7.01
C SER A 187 3.67 11.45 -6.65
N CYS A 188 3.06 10.94 -5.61
CA CYS A 188 3.04 9.51 -5.31
C CYS A 188 1.73 9.13 -4.60
N ARG A 189 1.38 7.85 -4.66
CA ARG A 189 0.28 7.31 -3.86
C ARG A 189 0.81 6.69 -2.59
N VAL A 190 0.11 6.96 -1.50
CA VAL A 190 0.35 6.37 -0.18
C VAL A 190 -0.87 5.55 0.20
N LEU A 191 -0.69 4.25 0.34
CA LEU A 191 -1.67 3.33 0.90
C LEU A 191 -1.36 3.14 2.37
N LEU A 192 -2.39 3.24 3.21
CA LEU A 192 -2.36 2.94 4.64
C LEU A 192 -3.33 1.80 4.92
N ASP A 193 -2.92 0.88 5.79
CA ASP A 193 -3.68 -0.32 6.14
C ASP A 193 -3.47 -0.64 7.62
N ASP A 194 -4.55 -0.78 8.39
CA ASP A 194 -4.51 -1.17 9.81
C ASP A 194 -4.90 -2.65 10.04
N GLY A 195 -4.97 -3.43 8.97
CA GLY A 195 -5.40 -4.82 8.97
C GLY A 195 -6.90 -5.01 8.79
N ALA A 196 -7.72 -3.97 8.98
CA ALA A 196 -9.16 -3.97 8.84
C ALA A 196 -9.66 -2.97 7.78
N GLN A 197 -9.10 -1.78 7.76
CA GLN A 197 -9.47 -0.69 6.85
C GLN A 197 -8.27 -0.23 6.04
N ARG A 198 -8.53 0.30 4.85
CA ARG A 198 -7.52 0.86 3.95
C ARG A 198 -7.94 2.21 3.41
N CYS A 199 -6.96 3.10 3.32
CA CYS A 199 -7.13 4.39 2.68
C CYS A 199 -5.95 4.66 1.75
N GLU A 200 -6.23 5.12 0.55
CA GLU A 200 -5.24 5.57 -0.42
C GLU A 200 -5.33 7.09 -0.55
N VAL A 201 -4.16 7.73 -0.49
CA VAL A 201 -4.03 9.18 -0.67
C VAL A 201 -3.02 9.43 -1.78
N THR A 202 -3.34 10.27 -2.76
CA THR A 202 -2.36 10.79 -3.72
C THR A 202 -1.77 12.07 -3.16
N LEU A 203 -0.48 12.06 -2.85
CA LEU A 203 0.27 13.26 -2.43
C LEU A 203 0.90 13.92 -3.65
N ASP A 204 0.51 15.14 -3.96
CA ASP A 204 1.03 15.97 -5.06
C ASP A 204 1.21 17.45 -4.64
N ARG A 205 1.15 17.73 -3.34
CA ARG A 205 1.22 19.08 -2.79
C ARG A 205 2.13 19.12 -1.56
N PRO A 206 3.16 20.00 -1.55
CA PRO A 206 4.10 20.05 -0.44
C PRO A 206 3.49 20.64 0.86
N GLU A 207 2.33 21.28 0.78
CA GLU A 207 1.60 21.78 1.93
C GLU A 207 0.59 20.78 2.51
N MET A 208 0.64 19.53 2.07
CA MET A 208 -0.18 18.43 2.58
C MET A 208 0.71 17.24 2.94
N GLY A 209 0.54 16.71 4.14
CA GLY A 209 1.32 15.57 4.63
C GLY A 209 0.43 14.48 5.22
N VAL A 210 0.84 13.23 5.08
CA VAL A 210 0.17 12.08 5.68
C VAL A 210 0.89 11.69 6.96
N PHE A 211 0.18 11.71 8.07
CA PHE A 211 0.63 11.09 9.32
C PHE A 211 0.28 9.61 9.32
N MET A 212 1.28 8.80 9.56
CA MET A 212 1.19 7.36 9.68
C MET A 212 1.72 6.97 11.07
N PRO A 213 0.83 6.65 12.02
CA PRO A 213 1.23 6.19 13.36
C PRO A 213 1.87 4.81 13.30
N GLU A 214 2.30 4.33 14.46
CA GLU A 214 2.74 2.95 14.62
C GLU A 214 1.62 1.96 14.27
N MET A 215 2.01 0.74 13.91
CA MET A 215 1.09 -0.34 13.52
C MET A 215 0.18 -0.02 12.33
N ILE A 216 0.64 0.82 11.43
CA ILE A 216 0.04 1.00 10.11
C ILE A 216 0.99 0.42 9.05
N TRP A 217 0.48 -0.50 8.24
CA TRP A 217 1.19 -0.98 7.07
C TRP A 217 1.12 0.08 5.97
N GLY A 218 2.29 0.56 5.57
CA GLY A 218 2.42 1.62 4.58
C GLY A 218 3.01 1.11 3.27
N THR A 219 2.39 1.48 2.14
CA THR A 219 2.93 1.24 0.81
C THR A 219 2.90 2.52 -0.01
N GLN A 220 4.00 2.85 -0.67
CA GLN A 220 4.08 4.00 -1.56
C GLN A 220 4.35 3.50 -2.99
N TYR A 221 3.60 4.02 -3.97
CA TYR A 221 3.64 3.55 -5.34
C TYR A 221 3.12 4.60 -6.33
N ARG A 222 3.18 4.30 -7.62
CA ARG A 222 2.82 5.24 -8.69
C ARG A 222 3.49 6.60 -8.54
N TYR A 223 4.79 6.57 -8.32
CA TYR A 223 5.59 7.79 -8.32
C TYR A 223 5.60 8.43 -9.70
N SER A 224 5.40 9.75 -9.79
CA SER A 224 5.76 10.47 -11.01
C SER A 224 7.29 10.45 -11.19
N PRO A 225 7.80 10.59 -12.43
CA PRO A 225 9.26 10.50 -12.67
C PRO A 225 10.10 11.53 -11.91
N ASP A 226 9.49 12.63 -11.52
CA ASP A 226 10.07 13.76 -10.81
C ASP A 226 9.70 13.79 -9.32
N ALA A 227 9.08 12.72 -8.81
CA ALA A 227 8.61 12.69 -7.44
C ALA A 227 9.75 12.73 -6.42
N VAL A 228 9.59 13.58 -5.41
CA VAL A 228 10.45 13.66 -4.22
C VAL A 228 9.58 13.54 -2.98
N LEU A 229 9.66 12.41 -2.30
CA LEU A 229 8.95 12.15 -1.05
C LEU A 229 9.87 12.34 0.13
N LEU A 230 9.56 13.29 1.01
CA LEU A 230 10.21 13.49 2.31
C LEU A 230 9.44 12.71 3.38
N VAL A 231 10.17 11.98 4.22
CA VAL A 231 9.62 11.24 5.35
C VAL A 231 10.34 11.65 6.63
N PHE A 232 9.59 12.19 7.58
CA PHE A 232 10.05 12.33 8.96
C PHE A 232 9.71 11.08 9.76
N ALA A 233 10.59 10.68 10.66
CA ALA A 233 10.42 9.54 11.55
C ALA A 233 10.63 9.96 13.00
N SER A 234 9.77 9.47 13.91
CA SER A 234 9.79 9.78 15.34
C SER A 234 10.93 9.11 16.09
N ARG A 235 11.59 8.12 15.47
CA ARG A 235 12.68 7.33 16.05
C ARG A 235 13.90 7.26 15.13
N PRO A 236 15.11 6.99 15.65
CA PRO A 236 16.23 6.53 14.85
C PRO A 236 15.90 5.24 14.09
N TYR A 237 16.78 4.82 13.18
CA TYR A 237 16.64 3.53 12.53
C TYR A 237 16.89 2.39 13.52
N GLU A 238 15.89 1.54 13.70
CA GLU A 238 15.95 0.35 14.54
C GLU A 238 15.36 -0.82 13.74
N ALA A 239 16.19 -1.82 13.40
CA ALA A 239 15.77 -2.92 12.52
C ALA A 239 14.64 -3.77 13.14
N GLU A 240 14.64 -3.90 14.47
CA GLU A 240 13.68 -4.68 15.27
C GLU A 240 12.31 -4.02 15.38
N ASP A 241 12.21 -2.73 15.04
CA ASP A 241 10.96 -1.98 15.00
C ASP A 241 10.14 -2.29 13.73
N TYR A 242 10.78 -2.84 12.71
CA TYR A 242 10.13 -3.15 11.43
C TYR A 242 9.37 -4.48 11.46
N LEU A 243 8.17 -4.47 10.92
CA LEU A 243 7.42 -5.65 10.49
C LEU A 243 7.50 -5.67 8.96
N ARG A 244 8.24 -6.66 8.42
CA ARG A 244 8.63 -6.66 7.00
C ARG A 244 7.77 -7.56 6.13
N THR A 245 6.95 -8.41 6.76
CA THR A 245 5.95 -9.22 6.06
C THR A 245 4.56 -8.87 6.57
N TYR A 246 3.58 -8.98 5.69
CA TYR A 246 2.20 -8.68 6.06
C TYR A 246 1.66 -9.65 7.12
N ASP A 247 2.14 -10.92 7.10
CA ASP A 247 1.78 -11.92 8.10
C ASP A 247 2.34 -11.57 9.49
N GLU A 248 3.59 -11.08 9.58
CA GLU A 248 4.15 -10.56 10.84
C GLU A 248 3.36 -9.38 11.38
N PHE A 249 2.91 -8.49 10.49
CA PHE A 249 2.08 -7.35 10.84
C PHE A 249 0.72 -7.79 11.42
N LEU A 250 0.01 -8.72 10.76
CA LEU A 250 -1.26 -9.23 11.25
C LEU A 250 -1.10 -9.97 12.60
N ALA A 251 -0.08 -10.80 12.74
CA ALA A 251 0.20 -11.49 13.99
C ALA A 251 0.51 -10.53 15.15
N GLU A 252 1.22 -9.43 14.89
CA GLU A 252 1.50 -8.40 15.90
C GLU A 252 0.24 -7.61 16.28
N LEU A 253 -0.67 -7.35 15.33
CA LEU A 253 -1.98 -6.75 15.61
C LEU A 253 -2.82 -7.64 16.53
N GLU A 254 -2.90 -8.94 16.23
CA GLU A 254 -3.63 -9.90 17.07
C GLU A 254 -3.06 -9.95 18.50
N ARG A 255 -1.72 -9.97 18.62
CA ARG A 255 -1.03 -9.99 19.92
C ARG A 255 -1.32 -8.76 20.79
N ARG A 256 -1.53 -7.57 20.16
CA ARG A 256 -1.83 -6.33 20.87
C ARG A 256 -3.30 -6.21 21.31
N ASN A 257 -4.19 -6.92 20.65
CA ASN A 257 -5.62 -6.92 20.94
C ASN A 257 -6.04 -7.97 21.97
N THR A 258 -5.09 -8.82 22.40
CA THR A 258 -5.26 -9.85 23.45
C THR A 258 -4.71 -9.37 24.79
#